data_3eb1e757c48c3a292ec42cf3bb560457
#
_entry.id   3eb1e757c48c3a292ec42cf3bb560457
#
_cell.length_a   1.000
_cell.length_b   1.000
_cell.length_c   1.000
_cell.angle_alpha   90.00
_cell.angle_beta   90.00
_cell.angle_gamma   90.00
#
_symmetry.space_group_name_H-M   'P 1'
#
loop_
_entity.id
_entity.type
_entity.pdbx_description
1 polymer ?
#
loop_
_entity_poly.entity_id
_entity_poly.type
_entity_poly.pdbx_seq_one_letter_code
_entity_poly.pdbx_strand_id
1 'polypeptide(L)'
;EESQLPGGLEKGYKFFVGSPFSFQHAGDNGIEMCDQWKYMTDPYVANELCNYRGCQAESLNHPEALFHMNTGSRLGGDPALGSWVTYGLGTENENLPAFVVMTELALPQGGSTNWSNGFLPPYYQGTRLRPEGSPLLDLATPVHRGHAQQQRMIEELTKLNHRHLEALSAEDERLQARIANYELAFRMQTEIPDVIDCSTESAQTLKMYGVDEPVTDAFGRQCLLARRLVENGVRFVQIFSGGWDSHDYLKQGHTSRIKSVDKPMAGLLRDLKQRGLLEDTLVVWTGEFGRTPDNNKRG
;
A
#
# COMPACT_ATOMS: atom_id res chain seq x y z
N GLU A 1 10.79 -9.15 35.84
CA GLU A 1 12.02 -9.76 35.32
C GLU A 1 12.92 -8.67 34.73
N GLU A 2 14.21 -8.67 35.08
CA GLU A 2 15.17 -7.71 34.53
C GLU A 2 15.46 -8.03 33.04
N SER A 3 15.38 -7.04 32.16
CA SER A 3 15.70 -7.25 30.76
C SER A 3 17.21 -7.33 30.55
N GLN A 4 17.67 -8.38 29.90
CA GLN A 4 19.08 -8.56 29.48
C GLN A 4 19.26 -8.17 28.00
N LEU A 5 18.62 -7.11 27.53
CA LEU A 5 18.77 -6.68 26.13
C LEU A 5 20.19 -6.16 25.86
N PRO A 6 20.90 -6.67 24.85
CA PRO A 6 22.22 -6.19 24.48
C PRO A 6 22.09 -4.83 23.82
N GLY A 7 22.81 -3.84 24.34
CA GLY A 7 22.96 -2.55 23.69
C GLY A 7 22.86 -1.35 24.63
N GLY A 8 23.94 -0.99 25.21
CA GLY A 8 24.50 0.29 25.66
C GLY A 8 23.63 1.53 25.75
N LEU A 9 22.44 1.47 26.27
CA LEU A 9 21.64 2.63 26.61
C LEU A 9 21.58 2.73 28.14
N GLU A 10 22.11 3.79 28.64
CA GLU A 10 22.17 4.33 30.00
C GLU A 10 21.85 3.41 31.20
N LYS A 11 22.72 3.46 32.20
CA LYS A 11 22.60 2.77 33.48
C LYS A 11 21.28 3.10 34.21
N GLY A 12 20.24 2.34 33.94
CA GLY A 12 18.97 2.34 34.66
C GLY A 12 18.36 0.93 34.62
N TYR A 13 17.67 0.54 35.68
CA TYR A 13 16.93 -0.71 35.71
C TYR A 13 15.87 -0.69 34.58
N LYS A 14 15.92 -1.68 33.71
CA LYS A 14 14.96 -1.88 32.63
C LYS A 14 14.00 -2.99 33.03
N PHE A 15 12.72 -2.73 32.93
CA PHE A 15 11.69 -3.70 33.22
C PHE A 15 10.89 -3.99 31.97
N PHE A 16 10.52 -5.24 31.77
CA PHE A 16 9.52 -5.58 30.77
C PHE A 16 8.16 -5.05 31.19
N VAL A 17 7.53 -4.30 30.33
CA VAL A 17 6.18 -3.81 30.56
C VAL A 17 5.18 -4.84 30.07
N GLY A 18 4.25 -5.24 30.93
CA GLY A 18 3.14 -6.10 30.56
C GLY A 18 2.27 -5.40 29.50
N SER A 19 1.73 -6.18 28.57
CA SER A 19 0.81 -5.64 27.56
C SER A 19 -0.43 -5.02 28.25
N PRO A 20 -0.85 -3.80 27.83
CA PRO A 20 -2.10 -3.21 28.28
C PRO A 20 -3.33 -3.87 27.63
N PHE A 21 -3.14 -4.82 26.74
CA PHE A 21 -4.17 -5.57 26.02
C PHE A 21 -4.18 -7.03 26.44
N SER A 22 -5.36 -7.63 26.42
CA SER A 22 -5.53 -9.07 26.52
C SER A 22 -5.39 -9.70 25.13
N PHE A 23 -4.98 -10.97 25.09
CA PHE A 23 -4.84 -11.73 23.85
C PHE A 23 -5.80 -12.92 23.85
N GLN A 24 -6.29 -13.26 22.69
CA GLN A 24 -7.21 -14.38 22.46
C GLN A 24 -6.80 -15.15 21.20
N HIS A 25 -7.15 -16.43 21.18
CA HIS A 25 -7.04 -17.23 19.97
C HIS A 25 -8.28 -17.03 19.10
N ALA A 26 -8.09 -16.83 17.81
CA ALA A 26 -9.15 -16.63 16.82
C ALA A 26 -9.02 -17.65 15.70
N GLY A 27 -10.16 -17.98 15.06
CA GLY A 27 -10.22 -18.98 14.01
C GLY A 27 -9.87 -20.40 14.46
N ASP A 28 -10.02 -21.35 13.54
CA ASP A 28 -9.68 -22.76 13.77
C ASP A 28 -8.16 -23.00 13.76
N ASN A 29 -7.42 -22.10 13.11
CA ASN A 29 -5.95 -22.08 13.07
C ASN A 29 -5.32 -21.57 14.39
N GLY A 30 -6.15 -21.06 15.33
CA GLY A 30 -5.72 -20.61 16.63
C GLY A 30 -4.78 -19.39 16.63
N ILE A 31 -4.89 -18.52 15.62
CA ILE A 31 -4.07 -17.31 15.54
C ILE A 31 -4.28 -16.42 16.77
N GLU A 32 -3.17 -16.02 17.41
CA GLU A 32 -3.24 -15.17 18.60
C GLU A 32 -3.33 -13.70 18.21
N MET A 33 -4.37 -13.02 18.66
CA MET A 33 -4.64 -11.60 18.40
C MET A 33 -5.06 -10.87 19.68
N CYS A 34 -4.75 -9.58 19.80
CA CYS A 34 -5.24 -8.79 20.92
C CYS A 34 -6.75 -8.51 20.81
N ASP A 35 -7.38 -8.30 21.96
CA ASP A 35 -8.83 -8.11 22.14
C ASP A 35 -9.41 -6.87 21.46
N GLN A 36 -8.55 -6.00 20.90
CA GLN A 36 -8.97 -4.82 20.19
C GLN A 36 -9.41 -5.12 18.74
N TRP A 37 -8.90 -6.23 18.17
CA TRP A 37 -9.28 -6.71 16.84
C TRP A 37 -10.63 -7.42 16.90
N LYS A 38 -11.71 -6.73 16.51
CA LYS A 38 -13.07 -7.26 16.60
C LYS A 38 -13.55 -7.92 15.32
N TYR A 39 -13.13 -7.37 14.19
CA TYR A 39 -13.56 -7.86 12.88
C TYR A 39 -12.57 -8.86 12.29
N MET A 40 -11.27 -8.64 12.52
CA MET A 40 -10.22 -9.57 12.08
C MET A 40 -10.24 -10.89 12.87
N THR A 41 -10.78 -10.92 14.09
CA THR A 41 -10.94 -12.15 14.89
C THR A 41 -12.18 -12.98 14.54
N ASP A 42 -13.04 -12.49 13.65
CA ASP A 42 -14.14 -13.29 13.11
C ASP A 42 -13.60 -14.54 12.41
N PRO A 43 -14.09 -15.76 12.72
CA PRO A 43 -13.53 -17.00 12.17
C PRO A 43 -13.47 -17.05 10.64
N TYR A 44 -14.44 -16.43 9.95
CA TYR A 44 -14.45 -16.36 8.49
C TYR A 44 -13.24 -15.61 7.91
N VAL A 45 -12.68 -14.67 8.67
CA VAL A 45 -11.49 -13.88 8.33
C VAL A 45 -10.24 -14.50 8.95
N ALA A 46 -10.30 -14.83 10.24
CA ALA A 46 -9.15 -15.32 11.00
C ALA A 46 -8.54 -16.61 10.42
N ASN A 47 -9.39 -17.47 9.83
CA ASN A 47 -8.94 -18.71 9.18
C ASN A 47 -8.08 -18.48 7.94
N GLU A 48 -8.14 -17.29 7.33
CA GLU A 48 -7.31 -16.90 6.18
C GLU A 48 -5.97 -16.27 6.59
N LEU A 49 -5.75 -16.06 7.89
CA LEU A 49 -4.58 -15.36 8.39
C LEU A 49 -3.43 -16.31 8.72
N CYS A 50 -2.22 -15.89 8.36
CA CYS A 50 -0.97 -16.49 8.80
C CYS A 50 -0.12 -15.42 9.50
N ASN A 51 0.26 -15.63 10.76
CA ASN A 51 1.10 -14.71 11.51
C ASN A 51 2.56 -15.16 11.46
N TYR A 52 3.36 -14.52 10.60
CA TYR A 52 4.77 -14.80 10.50
C TYR A 52 5.58 -13.94 11.48
N ARG A 53 6.05 -14.55 12.58
CA ARG A 53 6.74 -13.86 13.69
C ARG A 53 8.27 -13.81 13.55
N GLY A 54 8.83 -14.37 12.48
CA GLY A 54 10.27 -14.49 12.28
C GLY A 54 10.93 -13.29 11.58
N CYS A 55 10.17 -12.21 11.31
CA CYS A 55 10.72 -11.03 10.65
C CYS A 55 11.68 -10.27 11.58
N GLN A 56 12.78 -9.75 11.00
CA GLN A 56 13.76 -8.93 11.69
C GLN A 56 14.09 -7.70 10.84
N ALA A 57 14.10 -6.53 11.45
CA ALA A 57 14.60 -5.31 10.84
C ALA A 57 16.05 -5.05 11.28
N GLU A 58 16.85 -4.49 10.38
CA GLU A 58 18.25 -4.15 10.66
C GLU A 58 18.46 -2.70 11.09
N SER A 59 17.40 -1.87 11.09
CA SER A 59 17.47 -0.47 11.50
C SER A 59 16.34 -0.12 12.46
N LEU A 60 16.64 0.80 13.39
CA LEU A 60 15.67 1.46 14.26
C LEU A 60 15.24 2.84 13.73
N ASN A 61 15.81 3.26 12.62
CA ASN A 61 15.48 4.51 11.94
C ASN A 61 14.37 4.27 10.92
N HIS A 62 13.25 4.98 11.03
CA HIS A 62 12.08 4.75 10.19
C HIS A 62 12.35 4.79 8.68
N PRO A 63 13.03 5.82 8.10
CA PRO A 63 13.32 5.82 6.67
C PRO A 63 14.10 4.59 6.21
N GLU A 64 15.18 4.24 6.92
CA GLU A 64 16.03 3.10 6.57
C GLU A 64 15.27 1.76 6.69
N ALA A 65 14.47 1.60 7.76
CA ALA A 65 13.68 0.39 7.97
C ALA A 65 12.55 0.26 6.91
N LEU A 66 11.90 1.38 6.55
CA LEU A 66 10.92 1.42 5.47
C LEU A 66 11.56 1.09 4.11
N PHE A 67 12.74 1.62 3.80
CA PHE A 67 13.46 1.22 2.60
C PHE A 67 13.80 -0.26 2.62
N HIS A 68 14.33 -0.76 3.73
CA HIS A 68 14.66 -2.18 3.87
C HIS A 68 13.44 -3.08 3.65
N MET A 69 12.30 -2.74 4.25
CA MET A 69 11.06 -3.47 4.08
C MET A 69 10.54 -3.44 2.64
N ASN A 70 10.61 -2.28 1.97
CA ASN A 70 10.02 -2.09 0.64
C ASN A 70 10.96 -2.48 -0.51
N THR A 71 12.29 -2.43 -0.31
CA THR A 71 13.28 -2.61 -1.40
C THR A 71 14.31 -3.71 -1.11
N GLY A 72 14.39 -4.21 0.14
CA GLY A 72 15.45 -5.10 0.59
C GLY A 72 16.77 -4.40 0.93
N SER A 73 16.86 -3.08 0.81
CA SER A 73 18.06 -2.29 1.07
C SER A 73 17.77 -1.11 2.00
N ARG A 74 18.62 -0.87 3.00
CA ARG A 74 18.48 0.28 3.92
C ARG A 74 18.86 1.62 3.31
N LEU A 75 19.60 1.60 2.22
CA LEU A 75 20.17 2.82 1.63
C LEU A 75 19.22 3.56 0.68
N GLY A 76 18.15 2.90 0.26
CA GLY A 76 17.31 3.38 -0.83
C GLY A 76 18.00 3.26 -2.20
N GLY A 77 17.29 3.61 -3.26
CA GLY A 77 17.82 3.53 -4.63
C GLY A 77 17.63 2.18 -5.32
N ASP A 78 17.32 1.12 -4.57
CA ASP A 78 16.92 -0.16 -5.12
C ASP A 78 15.44 -0.18 -5.52
N PRO A 79 15.03 -1.06 -6.45
CA PRO A 79 13.64 -1.18 -6.84
C PRO A 79 12.77 -1.67 -5.69
N ALA A 80 11.60 -1.06 -5.53
CA ALA A 80 10.59 -1.51 -4.58
C ALA A 80 10.03 -2.88 -4.95
N LEU A 81 9.50 -3.61 -3.97
CA LEU A 81 8.88 -4.93 -4.18
C LEU A 81 7.84 -4.90 -5.31
N GLY A 82 6.96 -3.89 -5.34
CA GLY A 82 5.98 -3.73 -6.41
C GLY A 82 6.62 -3.54 -7.79
N SER A 83 7.76 -2.85 -7.86
CA SER A 83 8.54 -2.69 -9.11
C SER A 83 9.12 -4.02 -9.57
N TRP A 84 9.67 -4.83 -8.66
CA TRP A 84 10.16 -6.17 -8.97
C TRP A 84 9.06 -7.12 -9.43
N VAL A 85 7.91 -7.10 -8.73
CA VAL A 85 6.76 -7.95 -9.08
C VAL A 85 6.24 -7.61 -10.48
N THR A 86 6.09 -6.32 -10.77
CA THR A 86 5.61 -5.87 -12.09
C THR A 86 6.64 -6.08 -13.20
N TYR A 87 7.95 -5.97 -12.90
CA TYR A 87 9.01 -6.31 -13.84
C TYR A 87 9.00 -7.79 -14.19
N GLY A 88 8.87 -8.67 -13.20
CA GLY A 88 8.96 -10.13 -13.40
C GLY A 88 7.68 -10.76 -13.94
N LEU A 89 6.51 -10.25 -13.54
CA LEU A 89 5.21 -10.86 -13.86
C LEU A 89 4.38 -10.05 -14.87
N GLY A 90 4.78 -8.81 -15.16
CA GLY A 90 4.01 -7.91 -16.03
C GLY A 90 2.71 -7.43 -15.41
N THR A 91 1.79 -7.02 -16.27
CA THR A 91 0.43 -6.58 -15.92
C THR A 91 -0.62 -7.43 -16.61
N GLU A 92 -1.80 -7.54 -16.01
CA GLU A 92 -2.97 -8.18 -16.63
C GLU A 92 -3.89 -7.16 -17.31
N ASN A 93 -3.66 -5.87 -17.03
CA ASN A 93 -4.40 -4.78 -17.65
C ASN A 93 -3.43 -3.68 -18.08
N GLU A 94 -3.27 -3.51 -19.39
CA GLU A 94 -2.37 -2.51 -19.98
C GLU A 94 -2.91 -1.07 -19.91
N ASN A 95 -4.17 -0.90 -19.51
CA ASN A 95 -4.82 0.42 -19.41
C ASN A 95 -4.76 1.01 -18.00
N LEU A 96 -4.25 0.23 -17.03
CA LEU A 96 -4.05 0.64 -15.64
C LEU A 96 -2.58 0.54 -15.26
N PRO A 97 -2.11 1.34 -14.27
CA PRO A 97 -0.77 1.17 -13.72
C PRO A 97 -0.65 -0.22 -13.10
N ALA A 98 0.42 -0.94 -13.41
CA ALA A 98 0.64 -2.27 -12.84
C ALA A 98 0.96 -2.24 -11.33
N PHE A 99 1.54 -1.12 -10.85
CA PHE A 99 1.86 -0.88 -9.44
C PHE A 99 1.20 0.42 -8.96
N VAL A 100 0.24 0.31 -8.06
CA VAL A 100 -0.50 1.43 -7.47
C VAL A 100 -0.14 1.61 -6.00
N VAL A 101 0.03 2.85 -5.58
CA VAL A 101 0.35 3.23 -4.20
C VAL A 101 -0.70 4.18 -3.65
N MET A 102 -1.19 3.89 -2.47
CA MET A 102 -2.09 4.76 -1.71
C MET A 102 -1.45 5.15 -0.39
N THR A 103 -1.59 6.42 -0.02
CA THR A 103 -1.07 6.95 1.24
C THR A 103 -2.19 7.70 1.96
N GLU A 104 -2.02 7.92 3.27
CA GLU A 104 -2.77 8.97 3.95
C GLU A 104 -2.30 10.36 3.45
N LEU A 105 -2.82 11.46 4.04
CA LEU A 105 -2.40 12.83 3.67
C LEU A 105 -0.88 13.02 3.80
N ALA A 106 -0.31 12.54 4.90
CA ALA A 106 1.13 12.53 5.09
C ALA A 106 1.76 11.37 4.32
N LEU A 107 2.91 11.65 3.68
CA LEU A 107 3.73 10.60 3.09
C LEU A 107 4.43 9.79 4.19
N PRO A 108 4.69 8.49 3.97
CA PRO A 108 5.57 7.74 4.85
C PRO A 108 6.98 8.36 4.85
N GLN A 109 7.71 8.16 5.92
CA GLN A 109 9.09 8.64 5.99
C GLN A 109 9.92 8.02 4.85
N GLY A 110 10.80 8.80 4.25
CA GLY A 110 11.50 8.41 3.02
C GLY A 110 10.73 8.67 1.72
N GLY A 111 9.45 9.06 1.80
CA GLY A 111 8.65 9.51 0.66
C GLY A 111 8.58 8.51 -0.48
N SER A 112 8.70 9.00 -1.72
CA SER A 112 8.55 8.19 -2.95
C SER A 112 9.64 7.14 -3.18
N THR A 113 10.74 7.18 -2.43
CA THR A 113 11.77 6.14 -2.48
C THR A 113 11.19 4.76 -2.11
N ASN A 114 10.16 4.72 -1.26
CA ASN A 114 9.50 3.48 -0.85
C ASN A 114 8.76 2.72 -1.98
N TRP A 115 8.50 3.38 -3.10
CA TRP A 115 7.87 2.77 -4.30
C TRP A 115 8.60 3.14 -5.59
N SER A 116 9.92 3.36 -5.46
CA SER A 116 10.78 3.70 -6.58
C SER A 116 11.03 2.50 -7.48
N ASN A 117 11.21 2.77 -8.77
CA ASN A 117 11.73 1.79 -9.72
C ASN A 117 13.23 1.48 -9.50
N GLY A 118 13.94 2.26 -8.68
CA GLY A 118 15.40 2.12 -8.49
C GLY A 118 16.14 2.16 -9.82
N PHE A 119 16.92 1.12 -10.11
CA PHE A 119 17.65 0.96 -11.36
C PHE A 119 16.84 0.31 -12.49
N LEU A 120 15.61 -0.17 -12.22
CA LEU A 120 14.72 -0.66 -13.27
C LEU A 120 14.20 0.51 -14.13
N PRO A 121 13.73 0.24 -15.36
CA PRO A 121 13.12 1.28 -16.19
C PRO A 121 12.00 2.03 -15.46
N PRO A 122 11.86 3.36 -15.64
CA PRO A 122 10.88 4.19 -14.93
C PRO A 122 9.42 3.77 -15.07
N TYR A 123 9.11 2.95 -16.04
CA TYR A 123 7.77 2.37 -16.24
C TYR A 123 7.30 1.51 -15.04
N TYR A 124 8.23 0.93 -14.28
CA TYR A 124 7.93 0.06 -13.14
C TYR A 124 7.78 0.80 -11.81
N GLN A 125 7.90 2.13 -11.81
CA GLN A 125 7.68 2.92 -10.61
C GLN A 125 6.22 2.88 -10.18
N GLY A 126 5.97 2.83 -8.85
CA GLY A 126 4.62 2.89 -8.31
C GLY A 126 3.91 4.21 -8.63
N THR A 127 2.69 4.11 -9.14
CA THR A 127 1.81 5.25 -9.41
C THR A 127 1.02 5.58 -8.16
N ARG A 128 1.26 6.76 -7.58
CA ARG A 128 0.56 7.18 -6.38
C ARG A 128 -0.81 7.76 -6.69
N LEU A 129 -1.86 7.20 -6.10
CA LEU A 129 -3.18 7.80 -6.02
C LEU A 129 -3.25 8.76 -4.83
N ARG A 130 -3.86 9.92 -5.03
CA ARG A 130 -4.06 10.94 -4.00
C ARG A 130 -5.19 10.54 -3.05
N PRO A 131 -5.04 10.78 -1.74
CA PRO A 131 -6.08 10.44 -0.76
C PRO A 131 -7.31 11.34 -0.83
N GLU A 132 -7.17 12.54 -1.40
CA GLU A 132 -8.24 13.54 -1.49
C GLU A 132 -8.28 14.21 -2.88
N GLY A 133 -9.48 14.65 -3.26
CA GLY A 133 -9.74 15.25 -4.56
C GLY A 133 -9.71 14.22 -5.70
N SER A 134 -9.26 14.63 -6.88
CA SER A 134 -9.05 13.67 -7.98
C SER A 134 -7.90 12.73 -7.61
N PRO A 135 -8.11 11.40 -7.60
CA PRO A 135 -7.05 10.43 -7.29
C PRO A 135 -5.80 10.56 -8.16
N LEU A 136 -5.99 10.98 -9.40
CA LEU A 136 -4.92 11.34 -10.33
C LEU A 136 -5.15 12.76 -10.86
N LEU A 137 -4.05 13.54 -10.97
CA LEU A 137 -4.11 14.86 -11.59
C LEU A 137 -4.24 14.72 -13.11
N ASP A 138 -4.90 15.72 -13.70
CA ASP A 138 -5.02 15.88 -15.17
C ASP A 138 -5.57 14.64 -15.90
N LEU A 139 -6.33 13.80 -15.19
CA LEU A 139 -6.98 12.62 -15.76
C LEU A 139 -8.06 13.00 -16.77
N ALA A 140 -8.80 14.09 -16.51
CA ALA A 140 -9.86 14.54 -17.41
C ALA A 140 -9.27 15.19 -18.66
N THR A 141 -9.87 14.87 -19.81
CA THR A 141 -9.56 15.58 -21.07
C THR A 141 -9.83 17.08 -20.89
N PRO A 142 -8.89 17.98 -21.25
CA PRO A 142 -9.10 19.42 -21.16
C PRO A 142 -10.38 19.87 -21.87
N VAL A 143 -11.16 20.74 -21.23
CA VAL A 143 -12.48 21.20 -21.70
C VAL A 143 -12.48 21.73 -23.15
N HIS A 144 -11.33 22.21 -23.61
CA HIS A 144 -11.17 22.77 -24.95
C HIS A 144 -10.72 21.77 -26.02
N ARG A 145 -10.57 20.48 -25.67
CA ARG A 145 -10.10 19.43 -26.58
C ARG A 145 -11.04 18.24 -26.53
N GLY A 146 -11.56 17.85 -27.69
CA GLY A 146 -12.29 16.58 -27.76
C GLY A 146 -11.34 15.38 -27.64
N HIS A 147 -11.81 14.27 -27.11
CA HIS A 147 -11.04 13.02 -26.94
C HIS A 147 -10.33 12.59 -28.24
N ALA A 148 -11.02 12.65 -29.40
CA ALA A 148 -10.42 12.33 -30.70
C ALA A 148 -9.27 13.27 -31.11
N GLN A 149 -9.28 14.53 -30.68
CA GLN A 149 -8.19 15.45 -30.93
C GLN A 149 -7.00 15.14 -30.06
N GLN A 150 -7.22 14.80 -28.80
CA GLN A 150 -6.17 14.40 -27.87
C GLN A 150 -5.52 13.10 -28.33
N GLN A 151 -6.31 12.12 -28.76
CA GLN A 151 -5.79 10.87 -29.33
C GLN A 151 -4.84 11.14 -30.50
N ARG A 152 -5.24 11.94 -31.48
CA ARG A 152 -4.37 12.33 -32.62
C ARG A 152 -3.08 13.00 -32.17
N MET A 153 -3.14 13.86 -31.14
CA MET A 153 -1.94 14.51 -30.60
C MET A 153 -0.98 13.50 -29.95
N ILE A 154 -1.50 12.52 -29.21
CA ILE A 154 -0.69 11.44 -28.61
C ILE A 154 -0.06 10.59 -29.71
N GLU A 155 -0.84 10.19 -30.72
CA GLU A 155 -0.33 9.43 -31.87
C GLU A 155 0.81 10.16 -32.61
N GLU A 156 0.67 11.47 -32.85
CA GLU A 156 1.74 12.26 -33.47
C GLU A 156 2.96 12.43 -32.55
N LEU A 157 2.74 12.63 -31.24
CA LEU A 157 3.82 12.69 -30.26
C LEU A 157 4.59 11.35 -30.20
N THR A 158 3.88 10.24 -30.21
CA THR A 158 4.45 8.90 -30.23
C THR A 158 5.31 8.70 -31.49
N LYS A 159 4.82 9.09 -32.66
CA LYS A 159 5.62 9.03 -33.90
C LYS A 159 6.89 9.90 -33.84
N LEU A 160 6.80 11.10 -33.28
CA LEU A 160 7.95 11.98 -33.09
C LEU A 160 8.97 11.37 -32.12
N ASN A 161 8.50 10.81 -31.03
CA ASN A 161 9.34 10.15 -30.04
C ASN A 161 10.04 8.90 -30.60
N HIS A 162 9.35 8.08 -31.40
CA HIS A 162 9.97 6.93 -32.08
C HIS A 162 11.06 7.36 -33.07
N ARG A 163 10.83 8.40 -33.89
CA ARG A 163 11.86 8.94 -34.76
C ARG A 163 13.08 9.45 -34.00
N HIS A 164 12.85 10.07 -32.84
CA HIS A 164 13.92 10.52 -31.96
C HIS A 164 14.69 9.34 -31.37
N LEU A 165 13.99 8.28 -30.95
CA LEU A 165 14.60 7.04 -30.46
C LEU A 165 15.47 6.37 -31.53
N GLU A 166 14.98 6.27 -32.77
CA GLU A 166 15.73 5.76 -33.92
C GLU A 166 17.02 6.57 -34.21
N ALA A 167 16.94 7.90 -34.03
CA ALA A 167 18.09 8.79 -34.25
C ALA A 167 19.15 8.73 -33.15
N LEU A 168 18.76 8.33 -31.92
CA LEU A 168 19.66 8.24 -30.75
C LEU A 168 20.30 6.84 -30.55
N SER A 169 20.16 5.89 -31.51
CA SER A 169 20.35 4.46 -31.28
C SER A 169 19.29 3.86 -30.33
N ALA A 170 18.53 2.90 -30.81
CA ALA A 170 17.28 2.34 -30.23
C ALA A 170 17.34 1.82 -28.76
N GLU A 171 18.40 2.07 -28.02
CA GLU A 171 18.70 1.55 -26.68
C GLU A 171 18.44 2.56 -25.53
N ASP A 172 17.89 3.76 -25.80
CA ASP A 172 17.57 4.68 -24.71
C ASP A 172 16.29 4.26 -23.98
N GLU A 173 16.46 3.41 -22.95
CA GLU A 173 15.37 2.91 -22.08
C GLU A 173 14.57 4.04 -21.43
N ARG A 174 15.17 5.22 -21.20
CA ARG A 174 14.47 6.37 -20.60
C ARG A 174 13.48 6.96 -21.57
N LEU A 175 13.81 7.07 -22.85
CA LEU A 175 12.90 7.57 -23.86
C LEU A 175 11.78 6.56 -24.13
N GLN A 176 12.09 5.26 -24.17
CA GLN A 176 11.09 4.20 -24.30
C GLN A 176 10.09 4.24 -23.13
N ALA A 177 10.58 4.32 -21.88
CA ALA A 177 9.73 4.45 -20.70
C ALA A 177 8.86 5.72 -20.73
N ARG A 178 9.39 6.83 -21.24
CA ARG A 178 8.62 8.09 -21.42
C ARG A 178 7.48 7.93 -22.40
N ILE A 179 7.72 7.25 -23.53
CA ILE A 179 6.69 6.95 -24.54
C ILE A 179 5.60 6.10 -23.90
N ALA A 180 5.98 4.99 -23.26
CA ALA A 180 5.06 4.07 -22.59
C ALA A 180 4.21 4.79 -21.52
N ASN A 181 4.80 5.71 -20.75
CA ASN A 181 4.09 6.49 -19.74
C ASN A 181 3.06 7.46 -20.35
N TYR A 182 3.33 8.09 -21.47
CA TYR A 182 2.34 8.95 -22.16
C TYR A 182 1.18 8.12 -22.71
N GLU A 183 1.46 6.97 -23.29
CA GLU A 183 0.44 6.04 -23.79
C GLU A 183 -0.42 5.49 -22.67
N LEU A 184 0.19 5.05 -21.57
CA LEU A 184 -0.52 4.59 -20.39
C LEU A 184 -1.42 5.70 -19.83
N ALA A 185 -0.87 6.92 -19.63
CA ALA A 185 -1.64 8.05 -19.11
C ALA A 185 -2.88 8.38 -19.97
N PHE A 186 -2.79 8.22 -21.29
CA PHE A 186 -3.92 8.39 -22.17
C PHE A 186 -4.96 7.28 -22.04
N ARG A 187 -4.54 5.99 -22.00
CA ARG A 187 -5.44 4.85 -21.80
C ARG A 187 -6.16 4.92 -20.44
N MET A 188 -5.44 5.35 -19.41
CA MET A 188 -5.98 5.53 -18.06
C MET A 188 -7.17 6.52 -18.01
N GLN A 189 -7.21 7.52 -18.88
CA GLN A 189 -8.32 8.49 -18.92
C GLN A 189 -9.68 7.84 -19.19
N THR A 190 -9.70 6.70 -19.84
CA THR A 190 -10.94 5.99 -20.18
C THR A 190 -11.36 5.02 -19.07
N GLU A 191 -10.43 4.31 -18.47
CA GLU A 191 -10.76 3.20 -17.55
C GLU A 191 -10.71 3.59 -16.07
N ILE A 192 -9.75 4.44 -15.68
CA ILE A 192 -9.59 4.81 -14.26
C ILE A 192 -10.85 5.44 -13.66
N PRO A 193 -11.59 6.34 -14.32
CA PRO A 193 -12.80 6.93 -13.74
C PRO A 193 -13.78 5.89 -13.22
N ASP A 194 -14.00 4.82 -13.97
CA ASP A 194 -14.93 3.75 -13.58
C ASP A 194 -14.37 2.90 -12.43
N VAL A 195 -13.06 2.65 -12.41
CA VAL A 195 -12.42 1.85 -11.36
C VAL A 195 -12.38 2.58 -10.02
N ILE A 196 -12.13 3.91 -10.01
CA ILE A 196 -12.06 4.69 -8.77
C ILE A 196 -13.43 5.15 -8.26
N ASP A 197 -14.49 5.04 -9.05
CA ASP A 197 -15.84 5.43 -8.64
C ASP A 197 -16.47 4.37 -7.71
N CYS A 198 -16.25 4.54 -6.42
CA CYS A 198 -16.86 3.70 -5.39
C CYS A 198 -18.36 3.97 -5.18
N SER A 199 -18.97 4.98 -5.82
CA SER A 199 -20.39 5.29 -5.68
C SER A 199 -21.31 4.22 -6.29
N THR A 200 -20.76 3.41 -7.17
CA THR A 200 -21.44 2.28 -7.82
C THR A 200 -21.55 1.04 -6.94
N GLU A 201 -20.87 1.01 -5.79
CA GLU A 201 -20.90 -0.11 -4.88
C GLU A 201 -22.22 -0.20 -4.09
N SER A 202 -22.60 -1.43 -3.73
CA SER A 202 -23.81 -1.64 -2.93
C SER A 202 -23.64 -1.04 -1.52
N ALA A 203 -24.76 -0.60 -0.91
CA ALA A 203 -24.75 -0.14 0.48
C ALA A 203 -24.19 -1.21 1.45
N GLN A 204 -24.39 -2.50 1.14
CA GLN A 204 -23.84 -3.60 1.93
C GLN A 204 -22.31 -3.66 1.81
N THR A 205 -21.77 -3.51 0.61
CA THR A 205 -20.31 -3.43 0.37
C THR A 205 -19.72 -2.24 1.10
N LEU A 206 -20.27 -1.03 0.93
CA LEU A 206 -19.77 0.16 1.61
C LEU A 206 -19.75 -0.02 3.13
N LYS A 207 -20.82 -0.56 3.71
CA LYS A 207 -20.90 -0.86 5.15
C LYS A 207 -19.88 -1.90 5.61
N MET A 208 -19.59 -2.90 4.79
CA MET A 208 -18.60 -3.95 5.10
C MET A 208 -17.19 -3.37 5.25
N TYR A 209 -16.83 -2.39 4.41
CA TYR A 209 -15.56 -1.67 4.51
C TYR A 209 -15.58 -0.53 5.55
N GLY A 210 -16.72 -0.22 6.15
CA GLY A 210 -16.88 0.91 7.07
C GLY A 210 -16.76 2.26 6.36
N VAL A 211 -17.12 2.33 5.09
CA VAL A 211 -17.26 3.58 4.34
C VAL A 211 -18.45 4.37 4.91
N ASP A 212 -18.31 5.69 4.98
CA ASP A 212 -19.24 6.65 5.60
C ASP A 212 -19.34 6.52 7.14
N GLU A 213 -18.43 5.78 7.77
CA GLU A 213 -18.27 5.75 9.23
C GLU A 213 -17.06 6.64 9.61
N PRO A 214 -17.20 7.63 10.52
CA PRO A 214 -16.15 8.66 10.74
C PRO A 214 -14.76 8.13 11.07
N VAL A 215 -14.67 6.95 11.70
CA VAL A 215 -13.39 6.37 12.14
C VAL A 215 -12.71 5.54 11.04
N THR A 216 -13.49 4.89 10.18
CA THR A 216 -13.02 3.89 9.23
C THR A 216 -13.09 4.38 7.78
N ASP A 217 -13.82 5.46 7.49
CA ASP A 217 -14.12 5.92 6.13
C ASP A 217 -12.88 6.03 5.24
N ALA A 218 -11.86 6.78 5.69
CA ALA A 218 -10.68 7.04 4.88
C ALA A 218 -9.93 5.75 4.49
N PHE A 219 -9.66 4.88 5.46
CA PHE A 219 -8.97 3.62 5.22
C PHE A 219 -9.89 2.60 4.55
N GLY A 220 -11.18 2.64 4.84
CA GLY A 220 -12.21 1.81 4.18
C GLY A 220 -12.29 2.07 2.69
N ARG A 221 -12.25 3.34 2.27
CA ARG A 221 -12.20 3.71 0.84
C ARG A 221 -10.92 3.21 0.17
N GLN A 222 -9.78 3.29 0.85
CA GLN A 222 -8.52 2.76 0.31
C GLN A 222 -8.57 1.23 0.13
N CYS A 223 -9.07 0.50 1.12
CA CYS A 223 -9.25 -0.95 1.03
C CYS A 223 -10.24 -1.35 -0.09
N LEU A 224 -11.36 -0.63 -0.20
CA LEU A 224 -12.35 -0.84 -1.25
C LEU A 224 -11.75 -0.58 -2.63
N LEU A 225 -11.00 0.51 -2.76
CA LEU A 225 -10.32 0.85 -4.01
C LEU A 225 -9.23 -0.19 -4.35
N ALA A 226 -8.50 -0.70 -3.36
CA ALA A 226 -7.52 -1.77 -3.57
C ALA A 226 -8.18 -3.03 -4.16
N ARG A 227 -9.33 -3.45 -3.63
CA ARG A 227 -10.09 -4.58 -4.20
C ARG A 227 -10.50 -4.30 -5.64
N ARG A 228 -11.02 -3.10 -5.95
CA ARG A 228 -11.43 -2.72 -7.30
C ARG A 228 -10.26 -2.70 -8.28
N LEU A 229 -9.11 -2.21 -7.85
CA LEU A 229 -7.89 -2.21 -8.64
C LEU A 229 -7.44 -3.65 -8.97
N VAL A 230 -7.39 -4.54 -7.97
CA VAL A 230 -7.04 -5.95 -8.16
C VAL A 230 -8.05 -6.65 -9.07
N GLU A 231 -9.35 -6.43 -8.85
CA GLU A 231 -10.43 -6.98 -9.69
C GLU A 231 -10.32 -6.55 -11.16
N ASN A 232 -9.71 -5.38 -11.42
CA ASN A 232 -9.45 -4.86 -12.77
C ASN A 232 -8.02 -5.14 -13.28
N GLY A 233 -7.29 -6.07 -12.68
CA GLY A 233 -6.01 -6.58 -13.17
C GLY A 233 -4.78 -5.76 -12.78
N VAL A 234 -4.88 -4.87 -11.78
CA VAL A 234 -3.71 -4.22 -11.20
C VAL A 234 -2.89 -5.24 -10.42
N ARG A 235 -1.63 -5.42 -10.80
CA ARG A 235 -0.76 -6.49 -10.28
C ARG A 235 -0.34 -6.27 -8.82
N PHE A 236 -0.04 -5.03 -8.43
CA PHE A 236 0.45 -4.72 -7.10
C PHE A 236 -0.19 -3.45 -6.56
N VAL A 237 -0.82 -3.55 -5.40
CA VAL A 237 -1.44 -2.41 -4.71
C VAL A 237 -0.82 -2.29 -3.32
N GLN A 238 -0.30 -1.12 -2.99
CA GLN A 238 0.33 -0.84 -1.70
C GLN A 238 -0.41 0.29 -0.98
N ILE A 239 -0.75 0.07 0.29
CA ILE A 239 -1.40 1.07 1.14
C ILE A 239 -0.48 1.37 2.32
N PHE A 240 -0.16 2.64 2.54
CA PHE A 240 0.56 3.09 3.72
C PHE A 240 -0.41 3.66 4.75
N SER A 241 -0.41 3.10 5.95
CA SER A 241 -1.17 3.59 7.11
C SER A 241 -0.22 4.03 8.21
N GLY A 242 -0.24 5.30 8.56
CA GLY A 242 0.65 5.91 9.55
C GLY A 242 0.12 5.88 10.98
N GLY A 243 0.88 6.52 11.91
CA GLY A 243 0.44 6.75 13.29
C GLY A 243 0.56 5.55 14.23
N TRP A 244 1.37 4.55 13.89
CA TRP A 244 1.62 3.38 14.73
C TRP A 244 2.81 3.55 15.68
N ASP A 245 3.63 4.57 15.49
CA ASP A 245 4.80 4.87 16.33
C ASP A 245 4.40 5.62 17.61
N SER A 246 3.77 4.93 18.54
CA SER A 246 3.36 5.48 19.83
C SER A 246 4.51 5.38 20.85
N HIS A 247 5.10 6.52 21.21
CA HIS A 247 6.10 6.61 22.27
C HIS A 247 5.48 6.84 23.65
N ASP A 248 4.32 7.49 23.69
CA ASP A 248 3.54 7.75 24.90
C ASP A 248 2.09 7.31 24.65
N TYR A 249 1.35 7.00 25.70
CA TYR A 249 -0.07 6.62 25.62
C TYR A 249 -0.36 5.48 24.62
N LEU A 250 0.48 4.45 24.61
CA LEU A 250 0.40 3.33 23.67
C LEU A 250 -1.01 2.74 23.56
N LYS A 251 -1.68 2.53 24.71
CA LYS A 251 -3.03 1.94 24.72
C LYS A 251 -4.03 2.79 23.92
N GLN A 252 -4.04 4.11 24.13
CA GLN A 252 -4.93 5.02 23.43
C GLN A 252 -4.58 5.10 21.94
N GLY A 253 -3.29 5.28 21.62
CA GLY A 253 -2.81 5.39 20.25
C GLY A 253 -3.13 4.15 19.42
N HIS A 254 -2.73 2.97 19.90
CA HIS A 254 -2.97 1.72 19.19
C HIS A 254 -4.45 1.34 19.14
N THR A 255 -5.23 1.55 20.23
CA THR A 255 -6.70 1.33 20.18
C THR A 255 -7.36 2.19 19.12
N SER A 256 -6.96 3.46 18.99
CA SER A 256 -7.49 4.36 17.95
C SER A 256 -7.13 3.87 16.55
N ARG A 257 -5.87 3.46 16.34
CA ARG A 257 -5.42 2.95 15.04
C ARG A 257 -6.08 1.62 14.67
N ILE A 258 -6.14 0.67 15.59
CA ILE A 258 -6.83 -0.60 15.36
C ILE A 258 -8.29 -0.35 14.95
N LYS A 259 -9.00 0.53 15.66
CA LYS A 259 -10.40 0.87 15.30
C LYS A 259 -10.55 1.42 13.89
N SER A 260 -9.57 2.16 13.38
CA SER A 260 -9.64 2.74 12.03
C SER A 260 -9.38 1.72 10.92
N VAL A 261 -8.65 0.63 11.20
CA VAL A 261 -8.22 -0.34 10.16
C VAL A 261 -8.89 -1.72 10.28
N ASP A 262 -9.34 -2.13 11.46
CA ASP A 262 -9.85 -3.48 11.75
C ASP A 262 -11.02 -3.87 10.83
N LYS A 263 -12.07 -3.06 10.81
CA LYS A 263 -13.24 -3.30 9.96
C LYS A 263 -12.92 -3.24 8.46
N PRO A 264 -12.19 -2.24 7.95
CA PRO A 264 -11.78 -2.18 6.56
C PRO A 264 -10.94 -3.37 6.09
N MET A 265 -9.97 -3.81 6.89
CA MET A 265 -9.14 -4.96 6.55
C MET A 265 -9.94 -6.25 6.51
N ALA A 266 -10.78 -6.48 7.52
CA ALA A 266 -11.68 -7.62 7.53
C ALA A 266 -12.67 -7.57 6.35
N GLY A 267 -13.14 -6.37 6.00
CA GLY A 267 -13.98 -6.13 4.82
C GLY A 267 -13.28 -6.51 3.52
N LEU A 268 -12.03 -6.11 3.35
CA LEU A 268 -11.20 -6.45 2.19
C LEU A 268 -11.05 -7.97 2.04
N LEU A 269 -10.65 -8.67 3.10
CA LEU A 269 -10.46 -10.12 3.05
C LEU A 269 -11.79 -10.86 2.77
N ARG A 270 -12.89 -10.41 3.38
CA ARG A 270 -14.23 -10.98 3.11
C ARG A 270 -14.66 -10.79 1.67
N ASP A 271 -14.49 -9.58 1.13
CA ASP A 271 -14.91 -9.25 -0.24
C ASP A 271 -14.08 -10.00 -1.28
N LEU A 272 -12.75 -10.05 -1.10
CA LEU A 272 -11.86 -10.86 -1.95
C LEU A 272 -12.27 -12.34 -1.92
N LYS A 273 -12.54 -12.89 -0.73
CA LYS A 273 -12.96 -14.29 -0.58
C LYS A 273 -14.33 -14.56 -1.23
N GLN A 274 -15.31 -13.69 -1.00
CA GLN A 274 -16.66 -13.82 -1.58
C GLN A 274 -16.67 -13.74 -3.10
N ARG A 275 -15.71 -13.00 -3.69
CA ARG A 275 -15.56 -12.86 -5.15
C ARG A 275 -14.67 -13.94 -5.77
N GLY A 276 -14.08 -14.82 -4.97
CA GLY A 276 -13.11 -15.81 -5.44
C GLY A 276 -11.73 -15.20 -5.81
N LEU A 277 -11.49 -13.95 -5.46
CA LEU A 277 -10.23 -13.25 -5.76
C LEU A 277 -9.12 -13.57 -4.76
N LEU A 278 -9.47 -14.05 -3.57
CA LEU A 278 -8.48 -14.31 -2.51
C LEU A 278 -7.54 -15.48 -2.85
N GLU A 279 -7.98 -16.42 -3.70
CA GLU A 279 -7.16 -17.56 -4.13
C GLU A 279 -5.95 -17.11 -4.97
N ASP A 280 -6.10 -16.01 -5.71
CA ASP A 280 -5.07 -15.45 -6.59
C ASP A 280 -4.47 -14.14 -6.03
N THR A 281 -4.87 -13.71 -4.83
CA THR A 281 -4.44 -12.45 -4.22
C THR A 281 -3.77 -12.67 -2.88
N LEU A 282 -2.46 -12.40 -2.78
CA LEU A 282 -1.76 -12.37 -1.52
C LEU A 282 -1.93 -10.99 -0.85
N VAL A 283 -2.53 -10.98 0.35
CA VAL A 283 -2.64 -9.77 1.18
C VAL A 283 -1.56 -9.81 2.26
N VAL A 284 -0.65 -8.85 2.27
CA VAL A 284 0.44 -8.74 3.25
C VAL A 284 0.22 -7.51 4.10
N TRP A 285 0.22 -7.68 5.42
CA TRP A 285 0.24 -6.59 6.38
C TRP A 285 1.49 -6.68 7.25
N THR A 286 2.26 -5.61 7.30
CA THR A 286 3.54 -5.57 8.03
C THR A 286 3.84 -4.16 8.53
N GLY A 287 4.76 -4.06 9.49
CA GLY A 287 5.42 -2.84 9.90
C GLY A 287 6.92 -2.92 9.61
N GLU A 288 7.59 -1.78 9.60
CA GLU A 288 9.00 -1.67 9.23
C GLU A 288 9.96 -2.24 10.29
N PHE A 289 9.56 -2.25 11.56
CA PHE A 289 10.27 -2.89 12.67
C PHE A 289 9.32 -3.16 13.85
N GLY A 290 9.77 -3.95 14.82
CA GLY A 290 9.06 -4.21 16.07
C GLY A 290 9.26 -3.09 17.10
N ARG A 291 8.58 -3.23 18.23
CA ARG A 291 8.73 -2.35 19.41
C ARG A 291 9.34 -3.14 20.57
N THR A 292 10.19 -2.49 21.36
CA THR A 292 10.75 -3.12 22.55
C THR A 292 9.68 -3.24 23.66
N PRO A 293 9.69 -4.32 24.45
CA PRO A 293 8.81 -4.45 25.60
C PRO A 293 9.35 -3.65 26.81
N ASP A 294 10.30 -2.76 26.61
CA ASP A 294 11.04 -2.04 27.62
C ASP A 294 10.43 -0.67 27.87
N ASN A 295 10.22 -0.31 29.14
CA ASN A 295 9.78 1.01 29.55
C ASN A 295 10.98 1.88 29.94
N ASN A 296 11.49 2.69 29.03
CA ASN A 296 12.54 3.67 29.30
C ASN A 296 12.06 4.84 30.20
N LYS A 297 11.47 4.57 31.36
CA LYS A 297 11.02 5.55 32.36
C LYS A 297 9.91 6.53 31.87
N ARG A 298 9.23 6.23 30.79
CA ARG A 298 8.03 6.94 30.41
C ARG A 298 6.82 6.11 30.85
N GLY A 299 6.21 6.51 31.93
CA GLY A 299 5.02 5.87 32.52
C GLY A 299 3.78 6.08 31.67
#